data_9df5a6c8e1925f65b51a395fb00b2170
#
_entry.id   9df5a6c8e1925f65b51a395fb00b2170
#
_cell.length_a   1.000
_cell.length_b   1.000
_cell.length_c   1.000
_cell.angle_alpha   90.00
_cell.angle_beta   90.00
_cell.angle_gamma   90.00
#
_symmetry.space_group_name_H-M   'P 1'
#
loop_
_entity.id
_entity.type
_entity.pdbx_description
1 polymer ?
#
loop_
_entity_poly.entity_id
_entity_poly.type
_entity_poly.pdbx_seq_one_letter_code
_entity_poly.pdbx_strand_id
1 'polypeptide(L)'
;MTTGPTPSIHESPTLELRANPDLGRYDLWDDQQFIGFLGVEILEDGTVDVQHTIVAEAFGRQGYARTLVTFVFDQFREQGVKIRPTCTYVLDYLQRFPSYQDLVADTPDPRNQE
;
A
#
# COMPACT_ATOMS: atom_id res chain seq x y z
N MET A 1 -1.66 21.94 -5.49
CA MET A 1 -1.12 20.90 -6.36
C MET A 1 0.03 20.19 -5.67
N THR A 2 -0.01 18.88 -5.71
CA THR A 2 1.01 18.07 -5.06
C THR A 2 2.30 18.10 -5.86
N THR A 3 3.41 18.29 -5.16
CA THR A 3 4.72 18.26 -5.78
C THR A 3 5.53 17.15 -5.14
N GLY A 4 6.59 16.75 -5.78
CA GLY A 4 7.48 15.73 -5.30
C GLY A 4 7.64 14.65 -6.35
N PRO A 5 8.55 13.71 -6.10
CA PRO A 5 8.83 12.65 -7.06
C PRO A 5 7.64 11.71 -7.22
N THR A 6 7.45 11.24 -8.43
CA THR A 6 6.48 10.20 -8.73
C THR A 6 7.20 8.87 -8.66
N PRO A 7 6.62 7.87 -7.97
CA PRO A 7 7.30 6.57 -7.89
C PRO A 7 7.40 5.92 -9.27
N SER A 8 8.59 5.43 -9.58
CA SER A 8 8.73 4.60 -10.78
C SER A 8 8.35 3.18 -10.40
N ILE A 9 7.46 2.59 -11.18
CA ILE A 9 6.91 1.28 -10.87
C ILE A 9 7.33 0.28 -11.95
N HIS A 10 7.29 -0.99 -11.57
CA HIS A 10 7.49 -2.06 -12.54
C HIS A 10 6.24 -2.12 -13.41
N GLU A 11 6.43 -2.04 -14.72
CA GLU A 11 5.30 -2.01 -15.65
C GLU A 11 5.21 -3.34 -16.39
N SER A 12 4.00 -3.87 -16.40
CA SER A 12 3.69 -5.07 -17.15
C SER A 12 2.21 -5.01 -17.47
N PRO A 13 1.82 -5.36 -18.72
CA PRO A 13 0.40 -5.31 -19.09
C PRO A 13 -0.45 -6.36 -18.37
N THR A 14 0.18 -7.33 -17.71
CA THR A 14 -0.54 -8.41 -17.02
C THR A 14 -0.51 -8.28 -15.51
N LEU A 15 0.01 -7.16 -14.97
CA LEU A 15 -0.04 -6.90 -13.54
C LEU A 15 -1.47 -6.66 -13.07
N GLU A 16 -1.81 -7.31 -11.96
CA GLU A 16 -3.17 -7.23 -11.43
C GLU A 16 -3.11 -7.17 -9.91
N LEU A 17 -3.85 -6.22 -9.33
CA LEU A 17 -4.03 -6.12 -7.89
C LEU A 17 -5.36 -6.79 -7.53
N ARG A 18 -5.33 -7.71 -6.57
CA ARG A 18 -6.52 -8.43 -6.13
C ARG A 18 -6.70 -8.25 -4.63
N ALA A 19 -7.86 -7.73 -4.23
CA ALA A 19 -8.19 -7.67 -2.83
C ALA A 19 -8.42 -9.08 -2.31
N ASN A 20 -7.89 -9.35 -1.12
CA ASN A 20 -8.03 -10.67 -0.47
C ASN A 20 -8.48 -10.44 0.97
N PRO A 21 -9.78 -10.13 1.16
CA PRO A 21 -10.27 -9.77 2.51
C PRO A 21 -10.20 -10.91 3.52
N ASP A 22 -10.28 -12.16 3.05
CA ASP A 22 -10.21 -13.30 3.97
C ASP A 22 -8.86 -13.37 4.67
N LEU A 23 -7.80 -12.93 4.00
CA LEU A 23 -6.45 -12.90 4.57
C LEU A 23 -6.03 -11.51 5.01
N GLY A 24 -6.89 -10.51 4.86
CA GLY A 24 -6.58 -9.14 5.29
C GLY A 24 -5.46 -8.53 4.49
N ARG A 25 -5.51 -8.65 3.16
CA ARG A 25 -4.41 -8.16 2.35
C ARG A 25 -4.82 -7.88 0.92
N TYR A 26 -3.92 -7.21 0.20
CA TYR A 26 -4.02 -7.00 -1.24
C TYR A 26 -2.90 -7.78 -1.89
N ASP A 27 -3.25 -8.63 -2.85
CA ASP A 27 -2.30 -9.49 -3.55
C ASP A 27 -1.95 -8.89 -4.90
N LEU A 28 -0.66 -8.94 -5.24
CA LEU A 28 -0.19 -8.53 -6.55
C LEU A 28 0.15 -9.77 -7.35
N TRP A 29 -0.42 -9.84 -8.55
CA TRP A 29 -0.22 -10.94 -9.47
C TRP A 29 0.31 -10.41 -10.79
N ASP A 30 1.15 -11.18 -11.46
CA ASP A 30 1.54 -10.90 -12.83
C ASP A 30 1.22 -12.15 -13.63
N ASP A 31 0.22 -12.06 -14.52
CA ASP A 31 -0.33 -13.17 -15.24
C ASP A 31 -0.82 -14.20 -14.22
N GLN A 32 -0.25 -15.38 -14.15
CA GLN A 32 -0.68 -16.38 -13.18
C GLN A 32 0.34 -16.57 -12.06
N GLN A 33 1.26 -15.63 -11.91
CA GLN A 33 2.30 -15.71 -10.88
C GLN A 33 1.97 -14.77 -9.74
N PHE A 34 1.96 -15.31 -8.53
CA PHE A 34 1.81 -14.52 -7.32
C PHE A 34 3.12 -13.79 -7.05
N ILE A 35 3.08 -12.48 -6.95
CA ILE A 35 4.27 -11.65 -6.75
C ILE A 35 4.48 -11.31 -5.28
N GLY A 36 3.42 -10.88 -4.60
CA GLY A 36 3.54 -10.46 -3.22
C GLY A 36 2.23 -9.91 -2.69
N PHE A 37 2.27 -9.37 -1.47
CA PHE A 37 1.05 -8.84 -0.87
C PHE A 37 1.33 -7.67 0.05
N LEU A 38 0.30 -6.86 0.28
CA LEU A 38 0.29 -5.79 1.26
C LEU A 38 -0.74 -6.16 2.32
N GLY A 39 -0.25 -6.42 3.54
CA GLY A 39 -1.12 -6.80 4.66
C GLY A 39 -1.67 -5.56 5.34
N VAL A 40 -2.96 -5.61 5.66
CA VAL A 40 -3.67 -4.46 6.22
C VAL A 40 -4.61 -4.90 7.33
N GLU A 41 -4.98 -3.92 8.16
CA GLU A 41 -6.04 -4.08 9.16
C GLU A 41 -6.97 -2.89 9.05
N ILE A 42 -8.26 -3.17 8.88
CA ILE A 42 -9.27 -2.09 8.85
C ILE A 42 -9.63 -1.77 10.30
N LEU A 43 -9.46 -0.50 10.67
CA LEU A 43 -9.70 -0.06 12.04
C LEU A 43 -11.16 0.37 12.21
N GLU A 44 -11.58 0.57 13.45
CA GLU A 44 -13.00 0.80 13.71
C GLU A 44 -13.50 2.13 13.16
N ASP A 45 -12.62 3.10 12.92
CA ASP A 45 -13.02 4.38 12.31
C ASP A 45 -12.96 4.34 10.78
N GLY A 46 -12.69 3.17 10.20
CA GLY A 46 -12.60 3.01 8.75
C GLY A 46 -11.25 3.30 8.15
N THR A 47 -10.30 3.78 8.95
CA THR A 47 -8.93 3.92 8.46
C THR A 47 -8.26 2.56 8.37
N VAL A 48 -7.17 2.48 7.61
CA VAL A 48 -6.51 1.21 7.33
C VAL A 48 -5.06 1.27 7.78
N ASP A 49 -4.70 0.36 8.66
CA ASP A 49 -3.31 0.18 9.06
C ASP A 49 -2.62 -0.69 8.02
N VAL A 50 -1.60 -0.14 7.36
CA VAL A 50 -0.81 -0.87 6.37
C VAL A 50 0.37 -1.46 7.11
N GLN A 51 0.40 -2.79 7.26
CA GLN A 51 1.25 -3.45 8.23
C GLN A 51 2.45 -4.18 7.63
N HIS A 52 2.27 -4.80 6.47
CA HIS A 52 3.31 -5.64 5.89
C HIS A 52 3.35 -5.46 4.39
N THR A 53 4.57 -5.35 3.84
CA THR A 53 4.79 -5.33 2.40
C THR A 53 5.75 -6.47 2.10
N ILE A 54 5.25 -7.52 1.49
CA ILE A 54 6.01 -8.75 1.26
C ILE A 54 6.02 -9.03 -0.24
N VAL A 55 7.22 -9.23 -0.78
CA VAL A 55 7.40 -9.65 -2.18
C VAL A 55 8.15 -10.98 -2.17
N ALA A 56 7.67 -11.93 -2.95
CA ALA A 56 8.31 -13.24 -3.05
C ALA A 56 9.77 -13.06 -3.48
N GLU A 57 10.66 -13.85 -2.89
CA GLU A 57 12.09 -13.68 -3.08
C GLU A 57 12.50 -13.72 -4.54
N ALA A 58 11.83 -14.56 -5.33
CA ALA A 58 12.13 -14.68 -6.76
C ALA A 58 11.91 -13.38 -7.52
N PHE A 59 11.11 -12.46 -6.97
CA PHE A 59 10.77 -11.20 -7.61
C PHE A 59 11.38 -10.00 -6.89
N GLY A 60 12.32 -10.23 -5.99
CA GLY A 60 12.96 -9.17 -5.23
C GLY A 60 13.81 -8.27 -6.11
N ARG A 61 13.97 -7.01 -5.68
CA ARG A 61 14.84 -6.01 -6.32
C ARG A 61 14.42 -5.65 -7.74
N GLN A 62 13.13 -5.81 -8.05
CA GLN A 62 12.61 -5.48 -9.39
C GLN A 62 11.57 -4.35 -9.33
N GLY A 63 11.40 -3.73 -8.15
CA GLY A 63 10.45 -2.63 -8.02
C GLY A 63 9.03 -3.07 -7.74
N TYR A 64 8.78 -4.33 -7.49
CA TYR A 64 7.42 -4.81 -7.25
C TYR A 64 6.85 -4.31 -5.93
N ALA A 65 7.68 -4.16 -4.88
CA ALA A 65 7.17 -3.64 -3.61
C ALA A 65 6.63 -2.23 -3.80
N ARG A 66 7.37 -1.39 -4.51
CA ARG A 66 6.95 -0.02 -4.80
C ARG A 66 5.68 -0.01 -5.64
N THR A 67 5.62 -0.90 -6.64
CA THR A 67 4.45 -1.03 -7.51
C THR A 67 3.23 -1.41 -6.69
N LEU A 68 3.38 -2.38 -5.80
CA LEU A 68 2.29 -2.87 -4.95
C LEU A 68 1.74 -1.74 -4.08
N VAL A 69 2.61 -1.02 -3.38
CA VAL A 69 2.18 0.09 -2.52
C VAL A 69 1.48 1.17 -3.35
N THR A 70 2.06 1.51 -4.51
CA THR A 70 1.50 2.55 -5.37
C THR A 70 0.10 2.17 -5.85
N PHE A 71 -0.09 0.93 -6.29
CA PHE A 71 -1.40 0.48 -6.76
C PHE A 71 -2.45 0.54 -5.65
N VAL A 72 -2.09 0.08 -4.45
CA VAL A 72 -3.03 0.11 -3.32
C VAL A 72 -3.34 1.56 -2.93
N PHE A 73 -2.34 2.42 -2.88
CA PHE A 73 -2.54 3.80 -2.48
C PHE A 73 -3.37 4.58 -3.50
N ASP A 74 -3.16 4.33 -4.79
CA ASP A 74 -3.99 4.96 -5.82
C ASP A 74 -5.44 4.52 -5.69
N GLN A 75 -5.68 3.24 -5.39
CA GLN A 75 -7.03 2.74 -5.16
C GLN A 75 -7.65 3.37 -3.92
N PHE A 76 -6.89 3.49 -2.83
CA PHE A 76 -7.37 4.13 -1.61
C PHE A 76 -7.75 5.58 -1.86
N ARG A 77 -6.95 6.29 -2.67
CA ARG A 77 -7.26 7.68 -3.00
C ARG A 77 -8.59 7.79 -3.71
N GLU A 78 -8.84 6.89 -4.66
CA GLU A 78 -10.12 6.88 -5.37
C GLU A 78 -11.29 6.59 -4.46
N GLN A 79 -11.06 5.76 -3.44
CA GLN A 79 -12.11 5.35 -2.53
C GLN A 79 -12.26 6.27 -1.32
N GLY A 80 -11.40 7.25 -1.18
CA GLY A 80 -11.43 8.14 -0.02
C GLY A 80 -10.97 7.49 1.28
N VAL A 81 -10.17 6.44 1.19
CA VAL A 81 -9.68 5.71 2.35
C VAL A 81 -8.42 6.38 2.89
N LYS A 82 -8.36 6.57 4.22
CA LYS A 82 -7.17 7.10 4.87
C LYS A 82 -6.42 5.97 5.56
N ILE A 83 -5.11 6.15 5.72
CA ILE A 83 -4.23 5.10 6.24
C ILE A 83 -3.56 5.54 7.53
N ARG A 84 -3.18 4.55 8.34
CA ARG A 84 -2.36 4.71 9.54
C ARG A 84 -1.25 3.66 9.49
N PRO A 85 -0.22 3.89 8.66
CA PRO A 85 0.76 2.83 8.37
C PRO A 85 1.67 2.56 9.56
N THR A 86 1.97 1.29 9.79
CA THR A 86 2.98 0.85 10.75
C THR A 86 4.10 0.06 10.08
N CYS A 87 3.96 -0.25 8.79
CA CYS A 87 4.98 -0.93 8.00
C CYS A 87 6.16 0.00 7.74
N THR A 88 7.37 -0.41 8.10
CA THR A 88 8.55 0.43 7.92
C THR A 88 8.81 0.76 6.45
N TYR A 89 8.55 -0.20 5.55
CA TYR A 89 8.70 0.07 4.12
C TYR A 89 7.77 1.18 3.67
N VAL A 90 6.53 1.16 4.14
CA VAL A 90 5.54 2.16 3.75
C VAL A 90 5.88 3.53 4.34
N LEU A 91 6.36 3.57 5.59
CA LEU A 91 6.79 4.82 6.19
C LEU A 91 7.92 5.46 5.37
N ASP A 92 8.85 4.65 4.91
CA ASP A 92 9.95 5.10 4.07
C ASP A 92 9.43 5.57 2.70
N TYR A 93 8.51 4.81 2.12
CA TYR A 93 7.86 5.16 0.86
C TYR A 93 7.22 6.55 0.94
N LEU A 94 6.53 6.83 2.03
CA LEU A 94 5.83 8.10 2.20
C LEU A 94 6.81 9.28 2.35
N GLN A 95 7.99 9.03 2.90
CA GLN A 95 9.03 10.06 2.94
C GLN A 95 9.60 10.34 1.56
N ARG A 96 9.76 9.28 0.76
CA ARG A 96 10.31 9.43 -0.59
C ARG A 96 9.31 10.01 -1.57
N PHE A 97 8.02 9.77 -1.36
CA PHE A 97 6.96 10.19 -2.26
C PHE A 97 5.91 10.98 -1.49
N PRO A 98 6.23 12.23 -1.12
CA PRO A 98 5.33 13.00 -0.25
C PRO A 98 3.97 13.31 -0.87
N SER A 99 3.80 13.11 -2.17
CA SER A 99 2.48 13.28 -2.79
C SER A 99 1.43 12.31 -2.25
N TYR A 100 1.85 11.25 -1.56
CA TYR A 100 0.92 10.29 -0.97
C TYR A 100 0.67 10.55 0.52
N GLN A 101 1.28 11.58 1.11
CA GLN A 101 1.07 11.86 2.53
C GLN A 101 -0.33 12.36 2.83
N ASP A 102 -1.06 12.84 1.83
CA ASP A 102 -2.45 13.22 2.02
C ASP A 102 -3.36 12.03 2.36
N LEU A 103 -2.89 10.80 2.12
CA LEU A 103 -3.63 9.61 2.51
C LEU A 103 -3.53 9.31 4.00
N VAL A 104 -2.54 9.86 4.69
CA VAL A 104 -2.35 9.57 6.11
C VAL A 104 -3.42 10.29 6.92
N ALA A 105 -4.11 9.53 7.79
CA ALA A 105 -5.14 10.08 8.64
C ALA A 105 -4.54 11.11 9.60
N ASP A 106 -5.26 12.21 9.82
CA ASP A 106 -4.82 13.27 10.72
C ASP A 106 -5.67 13.35 11.98
N THR A 107 -6.53 12.36 12.17
CA THR A 107 -7.36 12.26 13.38
C THR A 107 -6.72 11.29 14.37
N PRO A 108 -7.13 11.33 15.64
CA PRO A 108 -6.56 10.41 16.62
C PRO A 108 -6.79 8.95 16.26
N ASP A 109 -5.79 8.14 16.52
CA ASP A 109 -5.85 6.70 16.24
C ASP A 109 -6.83 6.05 17.22
N PRO A 110 -7.87 5.35 16.73
CA PRO A 110 -8.86 4.74 17.62
C PRO A 110 -8.26 3.69 18.57
N ARG A 111 -7.09 3.15 18.23
CA ARG A 111 -6.42 2.16 19.09
C ARG A 111 -5.75 2.80 20.29
N ASN A 112 -5.51 4.12 20.26
CA ASN A 112 -4.84 4.84 21.33
C ASN A 112 -5.80 5.56 22.24
N GLN A 113 -7.09 5.35 22.09
CA GLN A 113 -8.10 5.99 22.95
C GLN A 113 -8.31 5.20 24.22
N GLU A 114 -8.53 5.91 25.31
CA GLU A 114 -8.74 5.32 26.63
C GLU A 114 -10.16 5.44 27.05
#